data_87dcada8592f46c551deef88e4039820
#
_entry.id   87dcada8592f46c551deef88e4039820
#
_cell.length_a   1.000
_cell.length_b   1.000
_cell.length_c   1.000
_cell.angle_alpha   90.00
_cell.angle_beta   90.00
_cell.angle_gamma   90.00
#
_symmetry.space_group_name_H-M   'P 1'
#
loop_
_entity.id
_entity.type
_entity.pdbx_description
1 polymer ?
#
loop_
_entity_poly.entity_id
_entity_poly.type
_entity_poly.pdbx_seq_one_letter_code
_entity_poly.pdbx_strand_id
1 'polypeptide(L)'
;MARHSLEIASSLDSAAEIDEAAMVAARAFYTDPFFIHLAPPALLRARGMAIYMRTMLRHLGPKGLIMNARHQGHIVGVGAWVAPDGYPYPARQQVRQLVGTAHAFLPRPQMMPDGMRYMRAIEKVHPKGPLWYLAVLAADPEFQRSGVGAALVEPILERCDTEGIDAYLETQKEDNLSYYRRFGFEVVDRLRPVSDGPPLWTMRRTSHG
;
A
#
# COMPACT_ATOMS: atom_id res chain seq x y z
N MET A 1 -2.85 21.05 -18.54
CA MET A 1 -2.29 20.75 -17.21
C MET A 1 -0.79 20.63 -17.37
N ALA A 2 0.01 21.41 -16.63
CA ALA A 2 1.46 21.28 -16.67
C ALA A 2 1.85 19.88 -16.18
N ARG A 3 2.62 19.13 -16.99
CA ARG A 3 3.25 17.88 -16.53
C ARG A 3 4.32 18.28 -15.53
N HIS A 4 4.12 17.98 -14.26
CA HIS A 4 5.17 18.09 -13.26
C HIS A 4 6.34 17.20 -13.69
N SER A 5 7.55 17.74 -13.70
CA SER A 5 8.75 16.91 -13.88
C SER A 5 8.88 16.03 -12.63
N LEU A 6 8.70 14.72 -12.82
CA LEU A 6 8.83 13.72 -11.76
C LEU A 6 10.16 12.98 -11.94
N GLU A 7 10.88 12.84 -10.85
CA GLU A 7 12.05 11.96 -10.74
C GLU A 7 11.61 10.69 -10.04
N ILE A 8 11.90 9.52 -10.63
CA ILE A 8 11.52 8.22 -10.06
C ILE A 8 12.78 7.51 -9.57
N ALA A 9 12.74 7.05 -8.33
CA ALA A 9 13.78 6.25 -7.71
C ALA A 9 13.20 4.95 -7.11
N SER A 10 14.03 3.93 -7.02
CA SER A 10 13.65 2.58 -6.53
C SER A 10 14.20 2.27 -5.14
N SER A 11 14.61 3.30 -4.38
CA SER A 11 15.11 3.15 -3.01
C SER A 11 14.73 4.36 -2.16
N LEU A 12 14.77 4.18 -0.86
CA LEU A 12 14.80 5.22 0.16
C LEU A 12 16.09 4.99 0.98
N ASP A 13 17.04 5.90 0.86
CA ASP A 13 18.42 5.67 1.29
C ASP A 13 18.68 6.13 2.74
N SER A 14 17.70 6.79 3.35
CA SER A 14 17.82 7.30 4.71
C SER A 14 16.54 7.12 5.54
N ALA A 15 16.70 7.16 6.85
CA ALA A 15 15.55 7.18 7.76
C ALA A 15 14.65 8.41 7.56
N ALA A 16 15.24 9.54 7.17
CA ALA A 16 14.51 10.78 6.88
C ALA A 16 13.62 10.62 5.64
N GLU A 17 14.12 9.98 4.59
CA GLU A 17 13.33 9.69 3.39
C GLU A 17 12.19 8.70 3.65
N ILE A 18 12.44 7.67 4.48
CA ILE A 18 11.36 6.77 4.93
C ILE A 18 10.29 7.55 5.70
N ASP A 19 10.68 8.50 6.53
CA ASP A 19 9.76 9.32 7.30
C ASP A 19 8.96 10.27 6.38
N GLU A 20 9.61 10.88 5.39
CA GLU A 20 8.94 11.71 4.37
C GLU A 20 7.94 10.89 3.54
N ALA A 21 8.35 9.73 3.02
CA ALA A 21 7.48 8.82 2.28
C ALA A 21 6.29 8.34 3.13
N ALA A 22 6.51 8.03 4.41
CA ALA A 22 5.46 7.64 5.34
C ALA A 22 4.45 8.77 5.57
N MET A 23 4.89 10.03 5.63
CA MET A 23 4.00 11.18 5.75
C MET A 23 3.18 11.41 4.49
N VAL A 24 3.76 11.23 3.30
CA VAL A 24 3.02 11.24 2.02
C VAL A 24 1.94 10.17 2.02
N ALA A 25 2.30 8.93 2.35
CA ALA A 25 1.35 7.83 2.43
C ALA A 25 0.26 8.10 3.49
N ALA A 26 0.61 8.63 4.65
CA ALA A 26 -0.36 8.97 5.69
C ALA A 26 -1.38 10.01 5.23
N ARG A 27 -0.97 11.04 4.48
CA ARG A 27 -1.88 12.03 3.89
C ARG A 27 -2.77 11.41 2.81
N ALA A 28 -2.21 10.58 1.94
CA ALA A 28 -2.94 9.91 0.87
C ALA A 28 -4.05 8.97 1.38
N PHE A 29 -3.76 8.23 2.44
CA PHE A 29 -4.70 7.27 3.06
C PHE A 29 -5.57 7.89 4.17
N TYR A 30 -5.45 9.18 4.45
CA TYR A 30 -6.18 9.82 5.55
C TYR A 30 -7.70 9.68 5.44
N THR A 31 -8.23 9.67 4.21
CA THR A 31 -9.66 9.51 3.91
C THR A 31 -10.02 8.09 3.46
N ASP A 32 -9.10 7.14 3.59
CA ASP A 32 -9.37 5.75 3.23
C ASP A 32 -10.41 5.13 4.18
N PRO A 33 -11.44 4.44 3.66
CA PRO A 33 -12.53 3.89 4.47
C PRO A 33 -12.06 2.92 5.57
N PHE A 34 -11.01 2.14 5.32
CA PHE A 34 -10.46 1.22 6.32
C PHE A 34 -9.88 1.97 7.52
N PHE A 35 -9.09 3.02 7.26
CA PHE A 35 -8.49 3.80 8.34
C PHE A 35 -9.50 4.71 9.04
N ILE A 36 -10.54 5.17 8.34
CA ILE A 36 -11.67 5.86 8.98
C ILE A 36 -12.40 4.92 9.94
N HIS A 37 -12.62 3.67 9.55
CA HIS A 37 -13.27 2.65 10.38
C HIS A 37 -12.42 2.34 11.64
N LEU A 38 -11.10 2.11 11.48
CA LEU A 38 -10.21 1.80 12.59
C LEU A 38 -9.92 2.99 13.51
N ALA A 39 -9.88 4.20 12.99
CA ALA A 39 -9.54 5.41 13.74
C ALA A 39 -10.48 6.57 13.36
N PRO A 40 -11.79 6.53 13.72
CA PRO A 40 -12.76 7.58 13.40
C PRO A 40 -12.32 8.99 13.82
N PRO A 41 -11.74 9.22 15.03
CA PRO A 41 -11.27 10.54 15.41
C PRO A 41 -10.12 11.02 14.54
N ALA A 42 -10.30 12.16 13.87
CA ALA A 42 -9.36 12.70 12.90
C ALA A 42 -7.92 12.86 13.41
N LEU A 43 -7.76 13.36 14.65
CA LEU A 43 -6.44 13.56 15.26
C LEU A 43 -5.71 12.26 15.54
N LEU A 44 -6.43 11.23 16.03
CA LEU A 44 -5.85 9.90 16.27
C LEU A 44 -5.48 9.24 14.95
N ARG A 45 -6.32 9.36 13.92
CA ARG A 45 -6.04 8.83 12.59
C ARG A 45 -4.78 9.45 11.99
N ALA A 46 -4.63 10.77 12.03
CA ALA A 46 -3.45 11.45 11.51
C ALA A 46 -2.14 10.94 12.16
N ARG A 47 -2.11 10.81 13.48
CA ARG A 47 -0.94 10.30 14.22
C ARG A 47 -0.70 8.82 13.98
N GLY A 48 -1.74 8.00 14.06
CA GLY A 48 -1.66 6.56 13.86
C GLY A 48 -1.19 6.19 12.45
N MET A 49 -1.69 6.90 11.43
CA MET A 49 -1.31 6.68 10.04
C MET A 49 0.18 6.88 9.78
N ALA A 50 0.77 7.94 10.32
CA ALA A 50 2.20 8.20 10.16
C ALA A 50 3.06 7.07 10.76
N ILE A 51 2.69 6.59 11.96
CA ILE A 51 3.35 5.46 12.63
C ILE A 51 3.17 4.17 11.82
N TYR A 52 1.94 3.89 11.38
CA TYR A 52 1.61 2.71 10.60
C TYR A 52 2.38 2.66 9.26
N MET A 53 2.33 3.74 8.48
CA MET A 53 3.00 3.80 7.18
C MET A 53 4.53 3.72 7.33
N ARG A 54 5.10 4.39 8.32
CA ARG A 54 6.53 4.24 8.65
C ARG A 54 6.89 2.79 8.96
N THR A 55 6.07 2.11 9.75
CA THR A 55 6.28 0.70 10.09
C THR A 55 6.20 -0.19 8.86
N MET A 56 5.19 0.01 8.01
CA MET A 56 5.02 -0.74 6.76
C MET A 56 6.24 -0.56 5.84
N LEU A 57 6.67 0.67 5.59
CA LEU A 57 7.81 0.94 4.70
C LEU A 57 9.12 0.41 5.26
N ARG A 58 9.38 0.56 6.57
CA ARG A 58 10.61 0.01 7.22
C ARG A 58 10.66 -1.51 7.25
N HIS A 59 9.52 -2.16 7.26
CA HIS A 59 9.42 -3.60 7.44
C HIS A 59 8.72 -4.30 6.26
N LEU A 60 8.97 -3.81 5.05
CA LEU A 60 8.44 -4.42 3.81
C LEU A 60 9.08 -5.77 3.49
N GLY A 61 10.21 -6.09 4.12
CA GLY A 61 10.90 -7.35 3.98
C GLY A 61 12.11 -7.34 3.04
N PRO A 62 12.84 -8.44 3.04
CA PRO A 62 14.06 -8.55 2.22
C PRO A 62 13.79 -8.56 0.72
N LYS A 63 12.56 -8.85 0.31
CA LYS A 63 12.08 -8.78 -1.08
C LYS A 63 11.18 -7.56 -1.33
N GLY A 64 11.17 -6.62 -0.41
CA GLY A 64 10.46 -5.35 -0.57
C GLY A 64 11.22 -4.41 -1.49
N LEU A 65 10.48 -3.74 -2.37
CA LEU A 65 10.97 -2.70 -3.25
C LEU A 65 10.12 -1.45 -3.04
N ILE A 66 10.76 -0.33 -2.74
CA ILE A 66 10.05 0.94 -2.57
C ILE A 66 10.40 1.85 -3.75
N MET A 67 9.40 2.11 -4.57
CA MET A 67 9.45 3.14 -5.60
C MET A 67 9.03 4.48 -4.99
N ASN A 68 9.73 5.55 -5.30
CA ASN A 68 9.31 6.89 -4.91
C ASN A 68 9.34 7.86 -6.09
N ALA A 69 8.39 8.79 -6.10
CA ALA A 69 8.32 9.88 -7.06
C ALA A 69 8.64 11.19 -6.35
N ARG A 70 9.54 11.99 -6.95
CA ARG A 70 9.97 13.28 -6.41
C ARG A 70 9.58 14.40 -7.35
N HIS A 71 9.24 15.54 -6.76
CA HIS A 71 9.06 16.81 -7.44
C HIS A 71 9.87 17.87 -6.70
N GLN A 72 10.79 18.53 -7.41
CA GLN A 72 11.71 19.52 -6.82
C GLN A 72 12.47 18.99 -5.57
N GLY A 73 12.91 17.73 -5.63
CA GLY A 73 13.67 17.07 -4.57
C GLY A 73 12.81 16.47 -3.42
N HIS A 74 11.51 16.78 -3.32
CA HIS A 74 10.60 16.27 -2.30
C HIS A 74 9.84 15.03 -2.77
N ILE A 75 9.63 14.07 -1.88
CA ILE A 75 8.82 12.89 -2.16
C ILE A 75 7.35 13.30 -2.24
N VAL A 76 6.72 13.03 -3.39
CA VAL A 76 5.30 13.31 -3.66
C VAL A 76 4.48 12.05 -3.92
N GLY A 77 5.14 10.89 -3.96
CA GLY A 77 4.49 9.60 -4.12
C GLY A 77 5.37 8.44 -3.69
N VAL A 78 4.74 7.35 -3.28
CA VAL A 78 5.42 6.11 -2.87
C VAL A 78 4.62 4.90 -3.32
N GLY A 79 5.31 3.92 -3.93
CA GLY A 79 4.82 2.59 -4.27
C GLY A 79 5.65 1.55 -3.55
N ALA A 80 5.02 0.76 -2.66
CA ALA A 80 5.70 -0.30 -1.95
C ALA A 80 5.27 -1.65 -2.53
N TRP A 81 6.21 -2.34 -3.15
CA TRP A 81 6.02 -3.63 -3.80
C TRP A 81 6.75 -4.74 -3.04
N VAL A 82 6.21 -5.93 -3.10
CA VAL A 82 6.86 -7.14 -2.62
C VAL A 82 7.10 -8.05 -3.82
N ALA A 83 8.36 -8.40 -4.06
CA ALA A 83 8.75 -9.27 -5.16
C ALA A 83 8.24 -10.70 -4.94
N PRO A 84 8.20 -11.54 -5.98
CA PRO A 84 7.75 -12.92 -5.91
C PRO A 84 8.40 -13.70 -4.77
N ASP A 85 7.61 -14.53 -4.10
CA ASP A 85 7.97 -15.30 -2.88
C ASP A 85 8.39 -14.43 -1.66
N GLY A 86 8.06 -13.14 -1.67
CA GLY A 86 8.29 -12.24 -0.53
C GLY A 86 7.13 -12.20 0.47
N TYR A 87 5.98 -12.74 0.10
CA TYR A 87 4.81 -12.89 0.96
C TYR A 87 4.39 -14.36 1.04
N PRO A 88 3.97 -14.89 2.21
CA PRO A 88 3.83 -14.19 3.48
C PRO A 88 5.18 -13.75 4.08
N TYR A 89 5.15 -12.64 4.81
CA TYR A 89 6.37 -12.14 5.44
C TYR A 89 6.97 -13.13 6.43
N PRO A 90 8.31 -13.17 6.59
CA PRO A 90 8.94 -13.97 7.64
C PRO A 90 8.42 -13.63 9.04
N ALA A 91 8.31 -14.61 9.94
CA ALA A 91 7.70 -14.46 11.25
C ALA A 91 8.28 -13.27 12.07
N ARG A 92 9.61 -13.10 12.05
CA ARG A 92 10.27 -11.96 12.73
C ARG A 92 9.78 -10.60 12.23
N GLN A 93 9.41 -10.52 10.96
CA GLN A 93 8.94 -9.30 10.33
C GLN A 93 7.46 -9.07 10.63
N GLN A 94 6.64 -10.13 10.61
CA GLN A 94 5.26 -10.04 11.07
C GLN A 94 5.19 -9.51 12.50
N VAL A 95 6.07 -9.99 13.40
CA VAL A 95 6.17 -9.48 14.78
C VAL A 95 6.55 -8.00 14.82
N ARG A 96 7.53 -7.56 14.02
CA ARG A 96 7.92 -6.14 13.97
C ARG A 96 6.79 -5.25 13.44
N GLN A 97 6.11 -5.69 12.39
CA GLN A 97 4.95 -4.98 11.86
C GLN A 97 3.82 -4.93 12.89
N LEU A 98 3.54 -6.04 13.57
CA LEU A 98 2.51 -6.11 14.62
C LEU A 98 2.81 -5.15 15.77
N VAL A 99 4.04 -5.14 16.28
CA VAL A 99 4.47 -4.24 17.38
C VAL A 99 4.36 -2.79 16.95
N GLY A 100 4.88 -2.43 15.77
CA GLY A 100 4.80 -1.06 15.25
C GLY A 100 3.35 -0.62 14.98
N THR A 101 2.53 -1.50 14.44
CA THR A 101 1.10 -1.24 14.20
C THR A 101 0.33 -1.11 15.50
N ALA A 102 0.64 -1.94 16.51
CA ALA A 102 0.02 -1.84 17.84
C ALA A 102 0.23 -0.45 18.45
N HIS A 103 1.42 0.14 18.31
CA HIS A 103 1.69 1.52 18.78
C HIS A 103 0.79 2.56 18.08
N ALA A 104 0.48 2.37 16.80
CA ALA A 104 -0.41 3.28 16.06
C ALA A 104 -1.86 3.25 16.61
N PHE A 105 -2.29 2.10 17.15
CA PHE A 105 -3.66 1.88 17.62
C PHE A 105 -3.82 1.78 19.14
N LEU A 106 -2.73 1.93 19.92
CA LEU A 106 -2.77 1.95 21.39
C LEU A 106 -3.86 2.85 21.98
N PRO A 107 -4.14 4.05 21.43
CA PRO A 107 -5.20 4.89 21.95
C PRO A 107 -6.62 4.32 21.77
N ARG A 108 -6.79 3.29 20.96
CA ARG A 108 -8.09 2.63 20.69
C ARG A 108 -7.95 1.11 20.59
N PRO A 109 -7.63 0.42 21.67
CA PRO A 109 -7.40 -1.03 21.66
C PRO A 109 -8.65 -1.82 21.24
N GLN A 110 -9.86 -1.26 21.40
CA GLN A 110 -11.12 -1.86 20.97
C GLN A 110 -11.21 -2.06 19.43
N MET A 111 -10.38 -1.36 18.62
CA MET A 111 -10.36 -1.52 17.17
C MET A 111 -9.35 -2.61 16.71
N MET A 112 -8.51 -3.09 17.61
CA MET A 112 -7.54 -4.16 17.30
C MET A 112 -8.18 -5.44 16.73
N PRO A 113 -9.32 -5.93 17.24
CA PRO A 113 -9.98 -7.11 16.68
C PRO A 113 -10.37 -6.94 15.22
N ASP A 114 -10.87 -5.77 14.82
CA ASP A 114 -11.26 -5.49 13.44
C ASP A 114 -10.05 -5.43 12.52
N GLY A 115 -9.01 -4.72 12.93
CA GLY A 115 -7.73 -4.74 12.21
C GLY A 115 -7.19 -6.15 11.97
N MET A 116 -7.26 -7.00 13.00
CA MET A 116 -6.85 -8.41 12.89
C MET A 116 -7.76 -9.23 11.97
N ARG A 117 -9.07 -8.96 11.93
CA ARG A 117 -10.00 -9.61 10.99
C ARG A 117 -9.66 -9.27 9.54
N TYR A 118 -9.35 -7.99 9.26
CA TYR A 118 -8.89 -7.56 7.94
C TYR A 118 -7.57 -8.24 7.55
N MET A 119 -6.58 -8.25 8.43
CA MET A 119 -5.28 -8.88 8.15
C MET A 119 -5.44 -10.38 7.86
N ARG A 120 -6.23 -11.09 8.65
CA ARG A 120 -6.52 -12.52 8.41
C ARG A 120 -7.29 -12.75 7.10
N ALA A 121 -8.21 -11.85 6.76
CA ALA A 121 -8.93 -11.93 5.48
C ALA A 121 -7.98 -11.76 4.30
N ILE A 122 -7.09 -10.77 4.35
CA ILE A 122 -6.05 -10.55 3.34
C ILE A 122 -5.16 -11.80 3.23
N GLU A 123 -4.62 -12.30 4.34
CA GLU A 123 -3.75 -13.47 4.35
C GLU A 123 -4.45 -14.73 3.78
N LYS A 124 -5.73 -14.91 4.07
CA LYS A 124 -6.52 -16.05 3.58
C LYS A 124 -6.75 -16.03 2.07
N VAL A 125 -6.95 -14.83 1.49
CA VAL A 125 -7.28 -14.67 0.06
C VAL A 125 -6.07 -14.34 -0.79
N HIS A 126 -4.94 -14.05 -0.16
CA HIS A 126 -3.69 -13.79 -0.90
C HIS A 126 -3.34 -15.01 -1.76
N PRO A 127 -3.13 -14.84 -3.08
CA PRO A 127 -2.87 -15.96 -3.97
C PRO A 127 -1.58 -16.69 -3.58
N LYS A 128 -1.58 -18.00 -3.78
CA LYS A 128 -0.38 -18.83 -3.61
C LYS A 128 0.47 -18.79 -4.88
N GLY A 129 1.78 -18.85 -4.72
CA GLY A 129 2.74 -18.85 -5.81
C GLY A 129 3.37 -17.48 -6.06
N PRO A 130 4.31 -17.41 -7.03
CA PRO A 130 5.04 -16.19 -7.31
C PRO A 130 4.13 -15.12 -7.91
N LEU A 131 4.15 -13.92 -7.32
CA LEU A 131 3.47 -12.74 -7.83
C LEU A 131 4.13 -11.47 -7.31
N TRP A 132 3.99 -10.38 -8.04
CA TRP A 132 4.34 -9.04 -7.58
C TRP A 132 3.18 -8.47 -6.77
N TYR A 133 3.40 -8.18 -5.50
CA TYR A 133 2.37 -7.67 -4.59
C TYR A 133 2.53 -6.17 -4.35
N LEU A 134 1.56 -5.38 -4.78
CA LEU A 134 1.48 -3.95 -4.48
C LEU A 134 0.86 -3.74 -3.10
N ALA A 135 1.71 -3.59 -2.08
CA ALA A 135 1.28 -3.42 -0.70
C ALA A 135 0.84 -1.98 -0.35
N VAL A 136 1.45 -0.97 -0.97
CA VAL A 136 1.10 0.45 -0.79
C VAL A 136 1.27 1.18 -2.12
N LEU A 137 0.28 1.98 -2.50
CA LEU A 137 0.40 3.00 -3.54
C LEU A 137 -0.20 4.30 -3.02
N ALA A 138 0.61 5.32 -2.92
CA ALA A 138 0.21 6.62 -2.41
C ALA A 138 0.75 7.75 -3.27
N ALA A 139 -0.07 8.75 -3.53
CA ALA A 139 0.33 10.04 -4.06
C ALA A 139 -0.17 11.12 -3.10
N ASP A 140 0.68 12.10 -2.82
CA ASP A 140 0.28 13.26 -2.04
C ASP A 140 -1.01 13.85 -2.60
N PRO A 141 -2.00 14.22 -1.76
CA PRO A 141 -3.28 14.79 -2.23
C PRO A 141 -3.13 15.91 -3.26
N GLU A 142 -2.12 16.75 -3.14
CA GLU A 142 -1.85 17.85 -4.10
C GLU A 142 -1.34 17.35 -5.45
N PHE A 143 -0.75 16.15 -5.50
CA PHE A 143 -0.21 15.51 -6.70
C PHE A 143 -1.05 14.35 -7.24
N GLN A 144 -2.23 14.12 -6.67
CA GLN A 144 -3.16 13.13 -7.21
C GLN A 144 -3.62 13.54 -8.62
N ARG A 145 -3.87 12.55 -9.48
CA ARG A 145 -4.30 12.74 -10.88
C ARG A 145 -3.26 13.46 -11.77
N SER A 146 -2.02 13.62 -11.32
CA SER A 146 -0.91 14.20 -12.08
C SER A 146 0.04 13.15 -12.74
N GLY A 147 -0.31 11.85 -12.65
CA GLY A 147 0.51 10.76 -13.20
C GLY A 147 1.46 10.09 -12.20
N VAL A 148 1.58 10.61 -10.97
CA VAL A 148 2.46 10.03 -9.92
C VAL A 148 2.23 8.54 -9.72
N GLY A 149 0.97 8.13 -9.56
CA GLY A 149 0.64 6.72 -9.33
C GLY A 149 1.00 5.82 -10.53
N ALA A 150 0.83 6.29 -11.76
CA ALA A 150 1.22 5.56 -12.96
C ALA A 150 2.74 5.38 -13.00
N ALA A 151 3.50 6.45 -12.79
CA ALA A 151 4.96 6.40 -12.78
C ALA A 151 5.56 5.45 -11.72
N LEU A 152 4.81 5.15 -10.64
CA LEU A 152 5.22 4.20 -9.59
C LEU A 152 4.78 2.76 -9.86
N VAL A 153 3.81 2.56 -10.76
CA VAL A 153 3.24 1.24 -11.03
C VAL A 153 3.79 0.67 -12.33
N GLU A 154 3.84 1.44 -13.40
CA GLU A 154 4.20 0.99 -14.74
C GLU A 154 5.55 0.26 -14.82
N PRO A 155 6.65 0.73 -14.19
CA PRO A 155 7.95 0.04 -14.28
C PRO A 155 7.93 -1.39 -13.70
N ILE A 156 7.09 -1.62 -12.66
CA ILE A 156 6.94 -2.97 -12.10
C ILE A 156 6.01 -3.84 -12.94
N LEU A 157 5.00 -3.25 -13.57
CA LEU A 157 4.15 -3.99 -14.50
C LEU A 157 4.90 -4.41 -15.77
N GLU A 158 5.78 -3.57 -16.31
CA GLU A 158 6.70 -3.94 -17.39
C GLU A 158 7.61 -5.09 -16.99
N ARG A 159 8.07 -5.09 -15.75
CA ARG A 159 8.84 -6.20 -15.18
C ARG A 159 7.99 -7.47 -15.05
N CYS A 160 6.74 -7.35 -14.60
CA CYS A 160 5.78 -8.45 -14.55
C CYS A 160 5.65 -9.12 -15.93
N ASP A 161 5.50 -8.32 -16.98
CA ASP A 161 5.36 -8.81 -18.35
C ASP A 161 6.64 -9.50 -18.85
N THR A 162 7.81 -8.90 -18.56
CA THR A 162 9.10 -9.48 -18.93
C THR A 162 9.39 -10.80 -18.23
N GLU A 163 9.01 -10.90 -16.95
CA GLU A 163 9.24 -12.09 -16.12
C GLU A 163 8.14 -13.17 -16.30
N GLY A 164 7.02 -12.85 -16.96
CA GLY A 164 5.84 -13.72 -17.03
C GLY A 164 5.17 -13.95 -15.67
N ILE A 165 5.23 -12.96 -14.77
CA ILE A 165 4.74 -13.06 -13.39
C ILE A 165 3.60 -12.06 -13.17
N ASP A 166 2.49 -12.53 -12.63
CA ASP A 166 1.32 -11.71 -12.38
C ASP A 166 1.54 -10.67 -11.26
N ALA A 167 0.73 -9.62 -11.28
CA ALA A 167 0.65 -8.64 -10.21
C ALA A 167 -0.66 -8.77 -9.41
N TYR A 168 -0.62 -8.43 -8.13
CA TYR A 168 -1.75 -8.53 -7.21
C TYR A 168 -1.79 -7.33 -6.25
N LEU A 169 -2.98 -6.95 -5.84
CA LEU A 169 -3.23 -5.93 -4.82
C LEU A 169 -4.56 -6.14 -4.10
N GLU A 170 -4.71 -5.48 -2.95
CA GLU A 170 -6.00 -5.28 -2.30
C GLU A 170 -6.32 -3.79 -2.15
N THR A 171 -7.63 -3.47 -2.12
CA THR A 171 -8.12 -2.11 -1.85
C THR A 171 -9.44 -2.14 -1.11
N GLN A 172 -9.66 -1.16 -0.24
CA GLN A 172 -10.92 -0.95 0.48
C GLN A 172 -11.72 0.24 -0.07
N LYS A 173 -11.21 0.87 -1.14
CA LYS A 173 -11.84 2.03 -1.76
C LYS A 173 -12.33 1.67 -3.16
N GLU A 174 -13.65 1.74 -3.38
CA GLU A 174 -14.28 1.38 -4.65
C GLU A 174 -13.79 2.22 -5.84
N ASP A 175 -13.54 3.52 -5.61
CA ASP A 175 -13.00 4.42 -6.63
C ASP A 175 -11.67 3.95 -7.23
N ASN A 176 -10.89 3.19 -6.44
CA ASN A 176 -9.60 2.66 -6.90
C ASN A 176 -9.77 1.55 -7.95
N LEU A 177 -10.93 0.88 -8.03
CA LEU A 177 -11.15 -0.20 -8.99
C LEU A 177 -11.01 0.30 -10.43
N SER A 178 -11.62 1.45 -10.74
CA SER A 178 -11.52 2.07 -12.07
C SER A 178 -10.09 2.52 -12.38
N TYR A 179 -9.34 2.96 -11.37
CA TYR A 179 -7.95 3.33 -11.50
C TYR A 179 -7.08 2.14 -11.87
N TYR A 180 -7.17 1.02 -11.12
CA TYR A 180 -6.34 -0.16 -11.36
C TYR A 180 -6.72 -0.91 -12.64
N ARG A 181 -8.01 -0.90 -13.05
CA ARG A 181 -8.43 -1.46 -14.34
C ARG A 181 -7.69 -0.87 -15.54
N ARG A 182 -7.28 0.40 -15.48
CA ARG A 182 -6.48 1.03 -16.55
C ARG A 182 -5.11 0.40 -16.76
N PHE A 183 -4.61 -0.31 -15.75
CA PHE A 183 -3.35 -1.07 -15.77
C PHE A 183 -3.57 -2.57 -16.01
N GLY A 184 -4.79 -2.99 -16.36
CA GLY A 184 -5.11 -4.39 -16.62
C GLY A 184 -5.43 -5.22 -15.38
N PHE A 185 -5.59 -4.60 -14.21
CA PHE A 185 -6.06 -5.34 -13.03
C PHE A 185 -7.56 -5.63 -13.11
N GLU A 186 -7.94 -6.87 -12.78
CA GLU A 186 -9.32 -7.31 -12.69
C GLU A 186 -9.67 -7.68 -11.24
N VAL A 187 -10.93 -7.45 -10.84
CA VAL A 187 -11.40 -7.86 -9.52
C VAL A 187 -11.52 -9.38 -9.49
N VAL A 188 -10.83 -10.01 -8.54
CA VAL A 188 -10.87 -11.47 -8.32
C VAL A 188 -11.88 -11.81 -7.26
N ASP A 189 -11.92 -11.05 -6.16
CA ASP A 189 -12.83 -11.32 -5.04
C ASP A 189 -13.27 -10.02 -4.35
N ARG A 190 -14.39 -10.11 -3.63
CA ARG A 190 -14.93 -9.04 -2.79
C ARG A 190 -15.39 -9.63 -1.46
N LEU A 191 -14.73 -9.22 -0.38
CA LEU A 191 -15.01 -9.68 0.96
C LEU A 191 -15.54 -8.54 1.84
N ARG A 192 -16.14 -8.91 2.96
CA ARG A 192 -16.50 -8.00 4.04
C ARG A 192 -15.98 -8.59 5.36
N PRO A 193 -14.72 -8.32 5.74
CA PRO A 193 -14.10 -8.94 6.92
C PRO A 193 -14.79 -8.57 8.25
N VAL A 194 -15.44 -7.40 8.27
CA VAL A 194 -16.22 -6.89 9.40
C VAL A 194 -17.57 -6.41 8.88
N SER A 195 -18.66 -6.73 9.56
CA SER A 195 -20.04 -6.51 9.08
C SER A 195 -20.36 -5.04 8.80
N ASP A 196 -19.89 -4.14 9.66
CA ASP A 196 -20.06 -2.68 9.58
C ASP A 196 -18.83 -1.96 9.03
N GLY A 197 -17.78 -2.71 8.66
CA GLY A 197 -16.58 -2.19 8.05
C GLY A 197 -16.64 -2.07 6.53
N PRO A 198 -15.65 -1.41 5.92
CA PRO A 198 -15.56 -1.30 4.48
C PRO A 198 -15.34 -2.66 3.81
N PRO A 199 -15.77 -2.84 2.55
CA PRO A 199 -15.42 -4.02 1.78
C PRO A 199 -13.92 -4.07 1.49
N LEU A 200 -13.44 -5.27 1.18
CA LEU A 200 -12.10 -5.54 0.71
C LEU A 200 -12.20 -6.16 -0.68
N TRP A 201 -11.68 -5.50 -1.69
CA TRP A 201 -11.54 -6.05 -3.02
C TRP A 201 -10.13 -6.55 -3.22
N THR A 202 -10.00 -7.70 -3.86
CA THR A 202 -8.72 -8.20 -4.36
C THR A 202 -8.69 -8.06 -5.87
N MET A 203 -7.55 -7.66 -6.40
CA MET A 203 -7.39 -7.48 -7.84
C MET A 203 -6.10 -8.16 -8.31
N ARG A 204 -6.16 -8.77 -9.49
CA ARG A 204 -5.04 -9.44 -10.14
C ARG A 204 -4.88 -8.94 -11.56
N ARG A 205 -3.64 -8.78 -11.99
CA ARG A 205 -3.26 -8.53 -13.37
C ARG A 205 -2.43 -9.71 -13.87
N THR A 206 -2.90 -10.35 -14.92
CA THR A 206 -2.11 -11.36 -15.61
C THR A 206 -1.01 -10.68 -16.40
N SER A 207 0.20 -11.24 -16.36
CA SER A 207 1.32 -10.79 -17.18
C SER A 207 1.00 -10.99 -18.67
N HIS A 208 1.42 -10.04 -19.49
CA HIS A 208 1.36 -10.15 -20.94
C HIS A 208 2.74 -10.65 -21.38
N GLY A 209 2.86 -11.97 -21.55
CA GLY A 209 4.07 -12.61 -22.08
C GLY A 209 4.21 -12.44 -23.59
#